data_1994df94fa17c59fccd5763ee3b73e04
#
_entry.id   1994df94fa17c59fccd5763ee3b73e04
#
_cell.length_a   1.000
_cell.length_b   1.000
_cell.length_c   1.000
_cell.angle_alpha   90.00
_cell.angle_beta   90.00
_cell.angle_gamma   90.00
#
_symmetry.space_group_name_H-M   'P 1'
#
loop_
_entity.id
_entity.type
_entity.pdbx_description
1 polymer ?
#
loop_
_entity_poly.entity_id
_entity_poly.type
_entity_poly.pdbx_seq_one_letter_code
_entity_poly.pdbx_strand_id
1 'polypeptide(L)'
;MKKIFLLLLILCHQIGFSATTEDPISGFTFQKMLIESYDDFCDACGCSASGGSMGFSSMLNSNFVGIRYFYQSYSSQDGIFANSPWVDEHFNTLQIWSKIPVTEQLQLSLLVPYQFHNRERTTGNESIKGLGDITLMGLYTIYKTHKDSTLLIHKLQLGGGVKMPTGKFNETNNAGNINQSFQVGTGSWDFLLATEYILKKGKLGLHTMANYTVKTENKKQYQFGNQFNYGSTLFYLFDTSAVQFVPQLGIAGEVYATNKQYGLNLPNTAGDVLFSKLGVELGKDNFSLGINAMLPINQHLANSKMEANYRWSINLNYSL
;
A
#
# COMPACT_ATOMS: atom_id res chain seq x y z
N MET A 1 -34.90 -2.21 -0.75
CA MET A 1 -33.66 -2.10 0.04
C MET A 1 -33.48 -3.21 1.06
N LYS A 2 -34.49 -3.63 1.83
CA LYS A 2 -34.38 -4.75 2.83
C LYS A 2 -34.04 -6.13 2.20
N LYS A 3 -34.43 -6.40 0.97
CA LYS A 3 -34.17 -7.70 0.29
C LYS A 3 -32.73 -7.86 -0.24
N ILE A 4 -32.05 -6.76 -0.54
CA ILE A 4 -30.64 -6.78 -1.02
C ILE A 4 -29.69 -6.99 0.16
N PHE A 5 -30.01 -6.45 1.33
CA PHE A 5 -29.21 -6.64 2.55
C PHE A 5 -29.26 -8.10 3.04
N LEU A 6 -30.40 -8.76 2.87
CA LEU A 6 -30.58 -10.18 3.21
C LEU A 6 -29.78 -11.11 2.27
N LEU A 7 -29.65 -10.75 0.99
CA LEU A 7 -28.87 -11.53 0.02
C LEU A 7 -27.37 -11.46 0.27
N LEU A 8 -26.87 -10.31 0.72
CA LEU A 8 -25.46 -10.14 1.11
C LEU A 8 -25.12 -10.94 2.39
N LEU A 9 -26.04 -11.03 3.34
CA LEU A 9 -25.86 -11.81 4.57
C LEU A 9 -25.86 -13.33 4.30
N ILE A 10 -26.62 -13.80 3.32
CA ILE A 10 -26.68 -15.22 2.93
C ILE A 10 -25.43 -15.64 2.17
N LEU A 11 -24.80 -14.74 1.38
CA LEU A 11 -23.54 -15.04 0.69
C LEU A 11 -22.34 -15.19 1.66
N CYS A 12 -22.38 -14.51 2.81
CA CYS A 12 -21.31 -14.64 3.83
C CYS A 12 -21.39 -15.95 4.62
N HIS A 13 -22.51 -16.70 4.57
CA HIS A 13 -22.68 -17.93 5.34
C HIS A 13 -22.28 -19.22 4.60
N GLN A 14 -21.86 -19.12 3.32
CA GLN A 14 -21.48 -20.29 2.52
C GLN A 14 -19.96 -20.53 2.45
N ILE A 15 -19.15 -19.75 3.18
CA ILE A 15 -17.72 -20.06 3.34
C ILE A 15 -17.61 -21.02 4.53
N GLY A 16 -17.99 -22.27 4.29
CA GLY A 16 -17.76 -23.35 5.22
C GLY A 16 -16.25 -23.58 5.39
N PHE A 17 -15.74 -23.37 6.59
CA PHE A 17 -14.43 -23.84 6.99
C PHE A 17 -14.45 -25.38 6.91
N SER A 18 -13.87 -25.93 5.85
CA SER A 18 -13.48 -27.34 5.85
C SER A 18 -12.27 -27.46 6.77
N ALA A 19 -12.45 -28.04 7.93
CA ALA A 19 -11.35 -28.47 8.77
C ALA A 19 -10.68 -29.65 8.06
N THR A 20 -9.60 -29.38 7.36
CA THR A 20 -8.70 -30.41 6.87
C THR A 20 -7.93 -30.98 8.06
N THR A 21 -8.07 -32.28 8.29
CA THR A 21 -7.22 -33.04 9.23
C THR A 21 -5.75 -32.76 8.86
N GLU A 22 -5.00 -32.25 9.84
CA GLU A 22 -3.55 -32.03 9.68
C GLU A 22 -2.87 -33.37 9.41
N ASP A 23 -2.35 -33.55 8.21
CA ASP A 23 -1.38 -34.59 7.93
C ASP A 23 -0.10 -34.32 8.73
N PRO A 24 0.51 -35.33 9.36
CA PRO A 24 1.74 -35.12 10.13
C PRO A 24 2.82 -34.56 9.18
N ILE A 25 3.29 -33.34 9.50
CA ILE A 25 4.36 -32.67 8.77
C ILE A 25 5.53 -33.62 8.63
N SER A 26 5.87 -34.01 7.40
CA SER A 26 7.01 -34.89 7.18
C SER A 26 8.29 -34.15 7.65
N GLY A 27 9.21 -34.87 8.30
CA GLY A 27 10.46 -34.28 8.79
C GLY A 27 11.25 -33.56 7.68
N PHE A 28 11.05 -33.93 6.43
CA PHE A 28 11.61 -33.29 5.24
C PHE A 28 11.05 -31.85 5.03
N THR A 29 9.75 -31.63 5.23
CA THR A 29 9.14 -30.30 5.10
C THR A 29 9.61 -29.36 6.20
N PHE A 30 9.74 -29.87 7.44
CA PHE A 30 10.25 -29.10 8.56
C PHE A 30 11.71 -28.71 8.37
N GLN A 31 12.55 -29.64 7.88
CA GLN A 31 13.97 -29.39 7.63
C GLN A 31 14.17 -28.40 6.46
N LYS A 32 13.36 -28.50 5.40
CA LYS A 32 13.35 -27.53 4.28
C LYS A 32 12.91 -26.13 4.76
N MET A 33 11.87 -26.05 5.59
CA MET A 33 11.43 -24.81 6.21
C MET A 33 12.51 -24.16 7.08
N LEU A 34 13.24 -24.97 7.88
CA LEU A 34 14.35 -24.45 8.70
C LEU A 34 15.51 -23.93 7.84
N ILE A 35 15.86 -24.61 6.74
CA ILE A 35 16.97 -24.21 5.87
C ILE A 35 16.61 -22.95 5.08
N GLU A 36 15.38 -22.83 4.55
CA GLU A 36 14.93 -21.65 3.83
C GLU A 36 14.59 -20.47 4.76
N SER A 37 14.19 -20.72 6.02
CA SER A 37 13.87 -19.68 6.98
C SER A 37 15.11 -19.06 7.67
N TYR A 38 16.30 -19.65 7.51
CA TYR A 38 17.52 -19.08 8.09
C TYR A 38 17.98 -17.78 7.42
N ASP A 39 17.58 -17.54 6.17
CA ASP A 39 17.91 -16.31 5.43
C ASP A 39 16.83 -15.23 5.46
N ASP A 40 15.63 -15.48 6.06
CA ASP A 40 14.42 -14.70 5.79
C ASP A 40 13.89 -13.88 6.99
N PHE A 41 14.72 -13.42 7.91
CA PHE A 41 14.22 -12.73 9.12
C PHE A 41 13.94 -11.23 8.99
N CYS A 42 14.07 -10.63 7.81
CA CYS A 42 13.60 -9.27 7.50
C CYS A 42 12.26 -9.23 6.77
N ASP A 43 11.34 -10.13 7.08
CA ASP A 43 10.07 -10.30 6.35
C ASP A 43 8.97 -9.30 6.71
N ALA A 44 9.28 -8.31 7.51
CA ALA A 44 8.26 -7.42 8.05
C ALA A 44 7.63 -6.47 7.06
N CYS A 45 8.26 -6.21 5.93
CA CYS A 45 7.71 -5.25 5.01
C CYS A 45 7.37 -5.84 3.65
N GLY A 46 6.16 -6.32 3.51
CA GLY A 46 5.49 -6.23 2.23
C GLY A 46 5.29 -4.76 1.76
N CYS A 47 6.00 -3.80 2.37
CA CYS A 47 5.81 -2.37 2.18
C CYS A 47 6.21 -1.91 0.79
N SER A 48 7.28 -2.43 0.22
CA SER A 48 7.69 -2.10 -1.14
C SER A 48 6.82 -2.79 -2.18
N ALA A 49 6.60 -4.09 -2.00
CA ALA A 49 5.82 -4.91 -2.92
C ALA A 49 4.31 -4.70 -2.76
N SER A 50 3.81 -4.25 -1.61
CA SER A 50 2.38 -4.14 -1.32
C SER A 50 1.76 -2.78 -1.56
N GLY A 51 2.50 -1.82 -2.10
CA GLY A 51 1.91 -0.54 -2.50
C GLY A 51 1.71 0.47 -1.37
N GLY A 52 2.71 0.66 -0.50
CA GLY A 52 2.73 1.71 0.55
C GLY A 52 2.55 3.15 0.06
N SER A 53 2.16 3.31 -1.20
CA SER A 53 1.82 4.58 -1.83
C SER A 53 0.40 5.07 -1.52
N MET A 54 -0.41 4.29 -0.81
CA MET A 54 -1.84 4.55 -0.66
C MET A 54 -2.18 5.77 0.21
N GLY A 55 -1.26 6.24 1.03
CA GLY A 55 -1.46 7.46 1.83
C GLY A 55 -1.29 8.76 1.06
N PHE A 56 -0.79 8.73 -0.18
CA PHE A 56 -0.56 9.91 -1.00
C PHE A 56 -1.65 10.06 -2.06
N SER A 57 -2.46 11.11 -1.97
CA SER A 57 -3.54 11.42 -2.91
C SER A 57 -3.43 12.88 -3.38
N SER A 58 -3.85 13.17 -4.61
CA SER A 58 -4.03 14.55 -5.05
C SER A 58 -5.33 15.11 -4.47
N MET A 59 -5.31 16.31 -3.94
CA MET A 59 -6.47 17.03 -3.40
C MET A 59 -7.06 18.00 -4.41
N LEU A 60 -6.28 18.44 -5.41
CA LEU A 60 -6.72 19.32 -6.48
C LEU A 60 -7.44 18.56 -7.60
N ASN A 61 -6.89 17.40 -7.99
CA ASN A 61 -7.36 16.70 -9.18
C ASN A 61 -8.16 15.45 -8.80
N SER A 62 -9.42 15.40 -9.21
CA SER A 62 -10.25 14.19 -9.09
C SER A 62 -10.00 13.19 -10.22
N ASN A 63 -9.66 13.70 -11.42
CA ASN A 63 -9.31 12.91 -12.61
C ASN A 63 -7.97 13.42 -13.15
N PHE A 64 -7.00 12.54 -13.33
CA PHE A 64 -5.66 12.93 -13.76
C PHE A 64 -4.85 11.74 -14.28
N VAL A 65 -3.77 12.07 -14.98
CA VAL A 65 -2.64 11.19 -15.25
C VAL A 65 -1.40 11.90 -14.71
N GLY A 66 -0.53 11.17 -14.02
CA GLY A 66 0.64 11.78 -13.40
C GLY A 66 1.79 10.82 -13.20
N ILE A 67 2.90 11.41 -12.79
CA ILE A 67 4.11 10.71 -12.37
C ILE A 67 4.35 11.06 -10.91
N ARG A 68 4.68 10.05 -10.11
CA ARG A 68 4.99 10.19 -8.71
C ARG A 68 6.29 9.47 -8.40
N TYR A 69 7.17 10.14 -7.69
CA TYR A 69 8.28 9.50 -6.99
C TYR A 69 7.97 9.46 -5.51
N PHE A 70 8.20 8.32 -4.88
CA PHE A 70 8.14 8.22 -3.42
C PHE A 70 9.28 7.39 -2.87
N TYR A 71 9.71 7.80 -1.69
CA TYR A 71 10.81 7.24 -0.95
C TYR A 71 10.33 6.81 0.43
N GLN A 72 10.82 5.66 0.87
CA GLN A 72 10.54 5.12 2.20
C GLN A 72 11.84 4.66 2.82
N SER A 73 12.09 5.06 4.05
CA SER A 73 13.25 4.62 4.85
C SER A 73 12.75 3.77 6.01
N TYR A 74 13.39 2.63 6.16
CA TYR A 74 13.18 1.69 7.25
C TYR A 74 14.51 1.26 7.83
N SER A 75 14.48 0.81 9.08
CA SER A 75 15.58 0.07 9.72
C SER A 75 15.05 -1.28 10.18
N SER A 76 15.79 -2.35 9.94
CA SER A 76 15.41 -3.71 10.31
C SER A 76 16.57 -4.47 10.94
N GLN A 77 16.27 -5.46 11.80
CA GLN A 77 17.30 -6.34 12.37
C GLN A 77 17.71 -7.42 11.36
N ASP A 78 18.99 -7.46 11.00
CA ASP A 78 19.58 -8.46 10.09
C ASP A 78 19.93 -9.73 10.87
N GLY A 79 18.91 -10.55 11.17
CA GLY A 79 19.08 -11.86 11.82
C GLY A 79 18.03 -12.20 12.87
N ILE A 80 18.14 -13.42 13.41
CA ILE A 80 17.15 -14.03 14.32
C ILE A 80 17.36 -13.62 15.79
N PHE A 81 18.58 -13.22 16.16
CA PHE A 81 18.94 -12.96 17.54
C PHE A 81 18.52 -11.54 17.96
N ALA A 82 18.22 -11.35 19.23
CA ALA A 82 17.83 -10.05 19.77
C ALA A 82 18.92 -8.97 19.64
N ASN A 83 20.18 -9.39 19.55
CA ASN A 83 21.35 -8.52 19.36
C ASN A 83 21.85 -8.48 17.91
N SER A 84 21.07 -8.95 16.94
CA SER A 84 21.41 -8.82 15.52
C SER A 84 21.57 -7.35 15.14
N PRO A 85 22.51 -7.00 14.24
CA PRO A 85 22.72 -5.63 13.84
C PRO A 85 21.49 -5.06 13.13
N TRP A 86 21.29 -3.76 13.29
CA TRP A 86 20.30 -3.02 12.50
C TRP A 86 20.89 -2.66 11.15
N VAL A 87 20.08 -2.75 10.12
CA VAL A 87 20.40 -2.38 8.74
C VAL A 87 19.38 -1.36 8.23
N ASP A 88 19.86 -0.39 7.46
CA ASP A 88 19.01 0.61 6.83
C ASP A 88 18.54 0.14 5.46
N GLU A 89 17.25 0.27 5.23
CA GLU A 89 16.58 -0.11 3.99
C GLU A 89 15.94 1.11 3.33
N HIS A 90 16.23 1.29 2.05
CA HIS A 90 15.79 2.43 1.26
C HIS A 90 14.95 1.96 0.07
N PHE A 91 13.65 2.23 0.12
CA PHE A 91 12.71 1.86 -0.92
C PHE A 91 12.37 3.07 -1.78
N ASN A 92 12.80 3.02 -3.03
CA ASN A 92 12.58 4.07 -4.02
C ASN A 92 11.59 3.58 -5.07
N THR A 93 10.59 4.37 -5.41
CA THR A 93 9.61 4.02 -6.43
C THR A 93 9.27 5.22 -7.29
N LEU A 94 9.47 5.08 -8.60
CA LEU A 94 8.91 5.95 -9.61
C LEU A 94 7.63 5.31 -10.15
N GLN A 95 6.50 6.01 -10.09
CA GLN A 95 5.22 5.43 -10.43
C GLN A 95 4.45 6.30 -11.42
N ILE A 96 3.99 5.71 -12.52
CA ILE A 96 2.90 6.29 -13.30
C ILE A 96 1.60 5.97 -12.56
N TRP A 97 0.79 6.98 -12.31
CA TRP A 97 -0.47 6.83 -11.60
C TRP A 97 -1.57 7.65 -12.25
N SER A 98 -2.79 7.14 -12.22
CA SER A 98 -3.90 7.84 -12.85
C SER A 98 -5.22 7.55 -12.15
N LYS A 99 -6.14 8.49 -12.28
CA LYS A 99 -7.58 8.34 -12.03
C LYS A 99 -8.32 8.84 -13.29
N ILE A 100 -8.84 7.91 -14.08
CA ILE A 100 -9.46 8.17 -15.38
C ILE A 100 -10.97 8.01 -15.24
N PRO A 101 -11.79 9.02 -15.58
CA PRO A 101 -13.23 8.88 -15.57
C PRO A 101 -13.67 8.02 -16.77
N VAL A 102 -14.36 6.92 -16.49
CA VAL A 102 -14.96 6.06 -17.54
C VAL A 102 -16.42 6.46 -17.77
N THR A 103 -17.11 6.77 -16.68
CA THR A 103 -18.45 7.35 -16.69
C THR A 103 -18.52 8.45 -15.62
N GLU A 104 -19.64 9.16 -15.51
CA GLU A 104 -19.85 10.13 -14.43
C GLU A 104 -19.72 9.52 -13.03
N GLN A 105 -19.96 8.23 -12.89
CA GLN A 105 -19.95 7.52 -11.62
C GLN A 105 -18.74 6.61 -11.46
N LEU A 106 -18.13 6.11 -12.56
CA LEU A 106 -17.03 5.14 -12.52
C LEU A 106 -15.71 5.77 -12.87
N GLN A 107 -14.74 5.64 -11.99
CA GLN A 107 -13.32 6.00 -12.20
C GLN A 107 -12.47 4.74 -12.21
N LEU A 108 -11.51 4.66 -13.13
CA LEU A 108 -10.44 3.65 -13.13
C LEU A 108 -9.14 4.30 -12.64
N SER A 109 -8.47 3.63 -11.73
CA SER A 109 -7.13 3.98 -11.26
C SER A 109 -6.13 2.92 -11.70
N LEU A 110 -5.05 3.37 -12.33
CA LEU A 110 -3.94 2.53 -12.76
C LEU A 110 -2.68 3.00 -12.06
N LEU A 111 -1.92 2.04 -11.49
CA LEU A 111 -0.64 2.26 -10.84
C LEU A 111 0.41 1.36 -11.49
N VAL A 112 1.45 1.95 -12.07
CA VAL A 112 2.56 1.24 -12.73
C VAL A 112 3.86 1.65 -12.05
N PRO A 113 4.35 0.89 -11.06
CA PRO A 113 5.56 1.24 -10.32
C PRO A 113 6.83 0.71 -11.01
N TYR A 114 7.87 1.51 -11.04
CA TYR A 114 9.24 1.08 -11.26
C TYR A 114 10.02 1.28 -9.96
N GLN A 115 10.58 0.22 -9.42
CA GLN A 115 11.21 0.19 -8.11
C GLN A 115 12.72 0.09 -8.24
N PHE A 116 13.45 0.71 -7.32
CA PHE A 116 14.90 0.62 -7.19
C PHE A 116 15.27 0.79 -5.71
N HIS A 117 15.51 -0.35 -5.06
CA HIS A 117 15.70 -0.46 -3.63
C HIS A 117 17.16 -0.76 -3.32
N ASN A 118 17.63 -0.28 -2.20
CA ASN A 118 18.95 -0.57 -1.69
C ASN A 118 18.92 -0.74 -0.17
N ARG A 119 19.76 -1.62 0.34
CA ARG A 119 20.00 -1.81 1.76
C ARG A 119 21.47 -2.09 2.03
N GLU A 120 21.93 -1.65 3.20
CA GLU A 120 23.29 -1.82 3.64
C GLU A 120 23.33 -2.93 4.70
N ARG A 121 23.78 -4.13 4.29
CA ARG A 121 23.97 -5.27 5.22
C ARG A 121 25.43 -5.35 5.69
N THR A 122 25.65 -6.02 6.81
CA THR A 122 27.01 -6.32 7.32
C THR A 122 27.86 -7.11 6.33
N THR A 123 27.22 -7.87 5.43
CA THR A 123 27.86 -8.68 4.39
C THR A 123 28.11 -7.91 3.06
N GLY A 124 27.66 -6.66 2.97
CA GLY A 124 27.76 -5.80 1.79
C GLY A 124 26.44 -5.18 1.37
N ASN A 125 26.53 -4.25 0.43
CA ASN A 125 25.34 -3.55 -0.09
C ASN A 125 24.56 -4.45 -1.03
N GLU A 126 23.24 -4.45 -0.86
CA GLU A 126 22.30 -5.16 -1.71
C GLU A 126 21.39 -4.16 -2.42
N SER A 127 21.20 -4.34 -3.71
CA SER A 127 20.29 -3.50 -4.49
C SER A 127 19.47 -4.33 -5.47
N ILE A 128 18.23 -3.91 -5.70
CA ILE A 128 17.33 -4.53 -6.67
C ILE A 128 16.56 -3.43 -7.41
N LYS A 129 16.28 -3.67 -8.69
CA LYS A 129 15.51 -2.72 -9.52
C LYS A 129 14.68 -3.44 -10.56
N GLY A 130 13.54 -2.85 -10.91
CA GLY A 130 12.68 -3.36 -11.97
C GLY A 130 11.27 -2.85 -11.91
N LEU A 131 10.48 -3.28 -12.86
CA LEU A 131 9.03 -3.07 -12.84
C LEU A 131 8.45 -3.82 -11.65
N GLY A 132 7.62 -3.14 -10.87
CA GLY A 132 6.86 -3.76 -9.78
C GLY A 132 5.51 -4.31 -10.24
N ASP A 133 4.66 -4.65 -9.29
CA ASP A 133 3.34 -5.19 -9.57
C ASP A 133 2.38 -4.07 -9.98
N ILE A 134 1.75 -4.22 -11.14
CA ILE A 134 0.79 -3.25 -11.69
C ILE A 134 -0.54 -3.43 -10.96
N THR A 135 -1.15 -2.32 -10.53
CA THR A 135 -2.46 -2.32 -9.87
C THR A 135 -3.49 -1.61 -10.73
N LEU A 136 -4.63 -2.26 -10.93
CA LEU A 136 -5.82 -1.69 -11.58
C LEU A 136 -6.97 -1.73 -10.60
N MET A 137 -7.64 -0.59 -10.40
CA MET A 137 -8.76 -0.45 -9.44
C MET A 137 -9.88 0.39 -10.06
N GLY A 138 -11.13 -0.04 -9.85
CA GLY A 138 -12.33 0.71 -10.19
C GLY A 138 -12.99 1.28 -8.93
N LEU A 139 -13.35 2.56 -8.95
CA LEU A 139 -14.07 3.26 -7.90
C LEU A 139 -15.40 3.75 -8.43
N TYR A 140 -16.50 3.30 -7.82
CA TYR A 140 -17.85 3.70 -8.17
C TYR A 140 -18.42 4.69 -7.16
N THR A 141 -18.91 5.83 -7.64
CA THR A 141 -19.53 6.86 -6.81
C THR A 141 -20.94 6.44 -6.44
N ILE A 142 -21.14 6.02 -5.18
CA ILE A 142 -22.45 5.60 -4.67
C ILE A 142 -23.29 6.75 -4.13
N TYR A 143 -22.62 7.81 -3.69
CA TYR A 143 -23.29 9.02 -3.22
C TYR A 143 -22.46 10.26 -3.57
N LYS A 144 -23.15 11.28 -4.07
CA LYS A 144 -22.60 12.61 -4.31
C LYS A 144 -23.70 13.64 -4.07
N THR A 145 -23.39 14.70 -3.31
CA THR A 145 -24.32 15.81 -3.09
C THR A 145 -24.67 16.48 -4.41
N HIS A 146 -25.94 16.84 -4.61
CA HIS A 146 -26.39 17.58 -5.79
C HIS A 146 -25.72 18.95 -5.89
N LYS A 147 -25.51 19.45 -7.12
CA LYS A 147 -24.80 20.71 -7.41
C LYS A 147 -25.40 21.94 -6.73
N ASP A 148 -26.68 21.92 -6.37
CA ASP A 148 -27.40 23.05 -5.77
C ASP A 148 -27.19 23.20 -4.26
N SER A 149 -26.47 22.27 -3.64
CA SER A 149 -26.15 22.32 -2.22
C SER A 149 -24.89 23.17 -2.01
N THR A 150 -25.04 24.44 -1.69
CA THR A 150 -23.95 25.42 -1.55
C THR A 150 -23.12 25.26 -0.27
N LEU A 151 -23.56 24.49 0.72
CA LEU A 151 -22.98 24.48 2.06
C LEU A 151 -22.04 23.29 2.33
N LEU A 152 -22.39 22.10 1.88
CA LEU A 152 -21.65 20.89 2.22
C LEU A 152 -21.68 19.89 1.06
N ILE A 153 -20.52 19.54 0.55
CA ILE A 153 -20.38 18.59 -0.55
C ILE A 153 -19.84 17.27 0.01
N HIS A 154 -20.59 16.20 -0.21
CA HIS A 154 -20.19 14.83 0.11
C HIS A 154 -19.97 14.05 -1.18
N LYS A 155 -18.93 13.23 -1.22
CA LYS A 155 -18.72 12.22 -2.26
C LYS A 155 -18.25 10.94 -1.58
N LEU A 156 -18.99 9.85 -1.77
CA LEU A 156 -18.64 8.52 -1.29
C LEU A 156 -18.44 7.59 -2.47
N GLN A 157 -17.29 6.95 -2.53
CA GLN A 157 -16.94 5.97 -3.54
C GLN A 157 -16.62 4.64 -2.88
N LEU A 158 -17.07 3.55 -3.50
CA LEU A 158 -16.66 2.19 -3.19
C LEU A 158 -16.06 1.56 -4.43
N GLY A 159 -15.10 0.69 -4.23
CA GLY A 159 -14.46 0.04 -5.36
C GLY A 159 -13.69 -1.20 -4.99
N GLY A 160 -13.11 -1.78 -6.03
CA GLY A 160 -12.27 -2.94 -5.93
C GLY A 160 -11.26 -2.97 -7.07
N GLY A 161 -10.27 -3.81 -6.92
CA GLY A 161 -9.20 -3.90 -7.91
C GLY A 161 -8.38 -5.16 -7.77
N VAL A 162 -7.42 -5.26 -8.66
CA VAL A 162 -6.45 -6.36 -8.69
C VAL A 162 -5.04 -5.80 -8.81
N LYS A 163 -4.11 -6.39 -8.11
CA LYS A 163 -2.68 -6.22 -8.31
C LYS A 163 -2.15 -7.44 -9.04
N MET A 164 -1.54 -7.22 -10.19
CA MET A 164 -1.04 -8.26 -11.09
C MET A 164 0.43 -8.55 -10.80
N PRO A 165 0.88 -9.81 -10.74
CA PRO A 165 2.28 -10.16 -10.46
C PRO A 165 3.19 -9.91 -11.67
N THR A 166 3.38 -8.66 -12.04
CA THR A 166 4.21 -8.23 -13.16
C THR A 166 5.67 -8.01 -12.76
N GLY A 167 5.91 -7.77 -11.48
CA GLY A 167 7.24 -7.59 -10.91
C GLY A 167 7.98 -8.91 -10.72
N LYS A 168 9.30 -8.85 -10.77
CA LYS A 168 10.14 -10.01 -10.44
C LYS A 168 10.11 -10.27 -8.93
N PHE A 169 9.99 -11.55 -8.54
CA PHE A 169 9.87 -11.97 -7.14
C PHE A 169 10.84 -13.09 -6.74
N ASN A 170 11.77 -13.46 -7.62
CA ASN A 170 12.72 -14.55 -7.40
C ASN A 170 14.15 -14.18 -7.82
N GLU A 171 14.47 -12.90 -7.75
CA GLU A 171 15.84 -12.42 -7.99
C GLU A 171 16.79 -12.97 -6.92
N THR A 172 18.01 -13.24 -7.35
CA THR A 172 19.10 -13.75 -6.52
C THR A 172 20.30 -12.82 -6.63
N ASN A 173 21.17 -12.83 -5.64
CA ASN A 173 22.46 -12.16 -5.65
C ASN A 173 23.59 -13.16 -5.37
N ASN A 174 24.83 -12.65 -5.24
CA ASN A 174 26.00 -13.49 -4.96
C ASN A 174 25.93 -14.21 -3.60
N ALA A 175 25.09 -13.75 -2.68
CA ALA A 175 24.91 -14.36 -1.35
C ALA A 175 23.73 -15.36 -1.33
N GLY A 176 22.94 -15.50 -2.41
CA GLY A 176 21.80 -16.39 -2.48
C GLY A 176 20.51 -15.73 -2.92
N ASN A 177 19.37 -16.20 -2.38
CA ASN A 177 18.07 -15.61 -2.66
C ASN A 177 17.90 -14.28 -1.93
N ILE A 178 17.39 -13.27 -2.66
CA ILE A 178 16.95 -12.02 -2.06
C ILE A 178 15.63 -12.28 -1.33
N ASN A 179 15.50 -11.76 -0.12
CA ASN A 179 14.29 -11.85 0.70
C ASN A 179 13.03 -11.41 -0.07
N GLN A 180 11.90 -12.11 0.14
CA GLN A 180 10.63 -11.83 -0.55
C GLN A 180 10.15 -10.40 -0.33
N SER A 181 10.33 -9.82 0.85
CA SER A 181 9.93 -8.45 1.17
C SER A 181 10.76 -7.38 0.46
N PHE A 182 11.98 -7.69 0.06
CA PHE A 182 12.87 -6.80 -0.67
C PHE A 182 12.76 -6.94 -2.20
N GLN A 183 12.06 -7.96 -2.69
CA GLN A 183 11.78 -8.13 -4.13
C GLN A 183 10.93 -6.99 -4.69
N VAL A 184 11.06 -6.69 -5.99
CA VAL A 184 10.26 -5.65 -6.66
C VAL A 184 8.81 -6.09 -6.96
N GLY A 185 8.52 -7.37 -6.89
CA GLY A 185 7.18 -7.94 -7.05
C GLY A 185 6.87 -9.00 -6.01
N THR A 186 5.59 -9.30 -5.82
CA THR A 186 5.12 -10.34 -4.87
C THR A 186 5.01 -11.71 -5.51
N GLY A 187 4.90 -11.77 -6.85
CA GLY A 187 4.64 -13.01 -7.59
C GLY A 187 3.23 -13.56 -7.41
N SER A 188 2.34 -12.83 -6.72
CA SER A 188 0.96 -13.24 -6.42
C SER A 188 -0.06 -12.25 -6.96
N TRP A 189 -1.26 -12.74 -7.25
CA TRP A 189 -2.42 -11.91 -7.51
C TRP A 189 -3.00 -11.42 -6.19
N ASP A 190 -3.18 -10.12 -6.05
CA ASP A 190 -3.81 -9.56 -4.85
C ASP A 190 -5.12 -8.87 -5.25
N PHE A 191 -6.12 -8.97 -4.37
CA PHE A 191 -7.44 -8.40 -4.58
C PHE A 191 -7.67 -7.25 -3.60
N LEU A 192 -8.10 -6.10 -4.11
CA LEU A 192 -8.29 -4.89 -3.32
C LEU A 192 -9.76 -4.56 -3.20
N LEU A 193 -10.16 -4.17 -1.99
CA LEU A 193 -11.42 -3.48 -1.71
C LEU A 193 -11.07 -2.08 -1.21
N ALA A 194 -11.73 -1.05 -1.71
CA ALA A 194 -11.41 0.33 -1.36
C ALA A 194 -12.66 1.17 -1.15
N THR A 195 -12.55 2.16 -0.26
CA THR A 195 -13.53 3.22 -0.10
C THR A 195 -12.82 4.56 -0.01
N GLU A 196 -13.41 5.56 -0.63
CA GLU A 196 -12.98 6.97 -0.51
C GLU A 196 -14.18 7.83 -0.14
N TYR A 197 -14.00 8.69 0.85
CA TYR A 197 -14.99 9.68 1.25
C TYR A 197 -14.38 11.07 1.26
N ILE A 198 -15.04 11.99 0.57
CA ILE A 198 -14.65 13.39 0.49
C ILE A 198 -15.78 14.23 1.08
N LEU A 199 -15.43 15.09 2.01
CA LEU A 199 -16.29 16.10 2.59
C LEU A 199 -15.68 17.47 2.33
N LYS A 200 -16.44 18.40 1.75
CA LYS A 200 -16.00 19.78 1.51
C LYS A 200 -17.02 20.79 2.03
N LYS A 201 -16.51 21.85 2.69
CA LYS A 201 -17.29 23.03 3.08
C LYS A 201 -16.53 24.27 2.61
N GLY A 202 -17.00 24.86 1.51
CA GLY A 202 -16.27 25.95 0.87
C GLY A 202 -14.87 25.53 0.45
N LYS A 203 -13.85 26.19 1.01
CA LYS A 203 -12.43 25.93 0.75
C LYS A 203 -11.80 24.84 1.63
N LEU A 204 -12.46 24.46 2.72
CA LEU A 204 -12.01 23.40 3.62
C LEU A 204 -12.52 22.05 3.15
N GLY A 205 -11.65 21.04 3.13
CA GLY A 205 -12.00 19.67 2.77
C GLY A 205 -11.36 18.64 3.66
N LEU A 206 -12.04 17.50 3.80
CA LEU A 206 -11.55 16.28 4.43
C LEU A 206 -11.64 15.16 3.42
N HIS A 207 -10.53 14.49 3.18
CA HIS A 207 -10.44 13.27 2.36
C HIS A 207 -10.08 12.10 3.25
N THR A 208 -10.94 11.10 3.31
CA THR A 208 -10.74 9.86 4.07
C THR A 208 -10.76 8.69 3.12
N MET A 209 -9.85 7.76 3.30
CA MET A 209 -9.76 6.53 2.51
C MET A 209 -9.49 5.33 3.41
N ALA A 210 -9.98 4.18 2.98
CA ALA A 210 -9.61 2.89 3.53
C ALA A 210 -9.58 1.86 2.43
N ASN A 211 -8.64 0.92 2.52
CA ASN A 211 -8.60 -0.24 1.63
C ASN A 211 -8.13 -1.48 2.37
N TYR A 212 -8.62 -2.61 1.90
CA TYR A 212 -8.21 -3.94 2.35
C TYR A 212 -7.70 -4.74 1.17
N THR A 213 -6.50 -5.28 1.31
CA THR A 213 -5.85 -6.10 0.29
C THR A 213 -5.81 -7.55 0.78
N VAL A 214 -6.48 -8.43 0.04
CA VAL A 214 -6.39 -9.87 0.19
C VAL A 214 -5.25 -10.35 -0.70
N LYS A 215 -4.23 -10.94 -0.08
CA LYS A 215 -3.03 -11.41 -0.77
C LYS A 215 -3.07 -12.90 -0.96
N THR A 216 -2.63 -13.37 -2.13
CA THR A 216 -2.58 -14.81 -2.45
C THR A 216 -1.16 -15.33 -2.39
N GLU A 217 -1.03 -16.64 -2.41
CA GLU A 217 0.25 -17.33 -2.42
C GLU A 217 0.94 -17.23 -3.77
N ASN A 218 2.25 -17.05 -3.79
CA ASN A 218 3.07 -17.06 -4.99
C ASN A 218 3.63 -18.46 -5.30
N LYS A 219 4.34 -18.60 -6.42
CA LYS A 219 4.92 -19.89 -6.86
C LYS A 219 5.98 -20.47 -5.91
N LYS A 220 6.52 -19.69 -4.99
CA LYS A 220 7.42 -20.15 -3.93
C LYS A 220 6.67 -20.58 -2.67
N GLN A 221 5.35 -20.72 -2.74
CA GLN A 221 4.48 -21.02 -1.60
C GLN A 221 4.62 -19.97 -0.47
N TYR A 222 4.96 -18.74 -0.84
CA TYR A 222 4.99 -17.60 0.06
C TYR A 222 3.75 -16.75 -0.13
N GLN A 223 3.09 -16.40 0.98
CA GLN A 223 1.93 -15.52 1.00
C GLN A 223 2.21 -14.36 1.94
N PHE A 224 2.22 -13.16 1.40
CA PHE A 224 2.23 -11.95 2.23
C PHE A 224 0.95 -11.86 3.05
N GLY A 225 1.03 -11.35 4.26
CA GLY A 225 -0.14 -11.12 5.11
C GLY A 225 -1.10 -10.11 4.46
N ASN A 226 -2.39 -10.33 4.66
CA ASN A 226 -3.40 -9.37 4.23
C ASN A 226 -3.12 -8.00 4.87
N GLN A 227 -3.49 -6.94 4.18
CA GLN A 227 -3.15 -5.58 4.59
C GLN A 227 -4.39 -4.69 4.64
N PHE A 228 -4.53 -3.94 5.72
CA PHE A 228 -5.51 -2.88 5.85
C PHE A 228 -4.81 -1.53 5.91
N ASN A 229 -5.16 -0.62 5.00
CA ASN A 229 -4.64 0.74 4.96
C ASN A 229 -5.80 1.72 5.15
N TYR A 230 -5.55 2.77 5.93
CA TYR A 230 -6.50 3.84 6.15
C TYR A 230 -5.80 5.19 6.24
N GLY A 231 -6.52 6.26 5.99
CA GLY A 231 -5.97 7.60 6.11
C GLY A 231 -7.05 8.67 6.06
N SER A 232 -6.75 9.79 6.69
CA SER A 232 -7.60 10.97 6.66
C SER A 232 -6.72 12.21 6.50
N THR A 233 -7.08 13.07 5.56
CA THR A 233 -6.32 14.27 5.20
C THR A 233 -7.25 15.48 5.19
N LEU A 234 -6.99 16.42 6.08
CA LEU A 234 -7.60 17.75 6.08
C LEU A 234 -6.81 18.62 5.11
N PHE A 235 -7.49 19.40 4.29
CA PHE A 235 -6.86 20.30 3.34
C PHE A 235 -7.64 21.60 3.21
N TYR A 236 -6.96 22.66 2.83
CA TYR A 236 -7.57 23.96 2.58
C TYR A 236 -7.13 24.48 1.21
N LEU A 237 -8.10 24.90 0.38
CA LEU A 237 -7.85 25.45 -0.95
C LEU A 237 -7.69 26.96 -0.89
N PHE A 238 -6.47 27.44 -1.07
CA PHE A 238 -6.20 28.84 -1.40
C PHE A 238 -6.20 28.98 -2.92
N ASP A 239 -7.18 29.69 -3.43
CA ASP A 239 -7.35 29.90 -4.87
C ASP A 239 -7.10 31.36 -5.16
N THR A 240 -6.03 31.64 -5.90
CA THR A 240 -5.67 32.95 -6.42
C THR A 240 -5.85 32.97 -7.93
N SER A 241 -5.88 34.13 -8.55
CA SER A 241 -6.02 34.25 -10.02
C SER A 241 -4.88 33.58 -10.81
N ALA A 242 -3.76 33.27 -10.18
CA ALA A 242 -2.56 32.73 -10.86
C ALA A 242 -2.25 31.29 -10.49
N VAL A 243 -2.46 30.89 -9.24
CA VAL A 243 -2.05 29.57 -8.72
C VAL A 243 -3.01 29.15 -7.62
N GLN A 244 -3.30 27.85 -7.57
CA GLN A 244 -3.97 27.19 -6.45
C GLN A 244 -2.91 26.65 -5.49
N PHE A 245 -3.11 26.84 -4.19
CA PHE A 245 -2.23 26.34 -3.13
C PHE A 245 -3.05 25.56 -2.12
N VAL A 246 -2.67 24.29 -1.86
CA VAL A 246 -3.42 23.39 -0.99
C VAL A 246 -2.50 22.77 0.06
N PRO A 247 -2.37 23.38 1.24
CA PRO A 247 -1.76 22.74 2.39
C PRO A 247 -2.61 21.58 2.88
N GLN A 248 -1.95 20.54 3.37
CA GLN A 248 -2.53 19.28 3.78
C GLN A 248 -1.94 18.82 5.12
N LEU A 249 -2.81 18.37 6.00
CA LEU A 249 -2.46 17.77 7.28
C LEU A 249 -3.30 16.51 7.47
N GLY A 250 -2.71 15.42 7.96
CA GLY A 250 -3.48 14.20 8.15
C GLY A 250 -2.75 13.11 8.90
N ILE A 251 -3.37 11.94 8.87
CA ILE A 251 -2.83 10.69 9.37
C ILE A 251 -2.99 9.60 8.31
N ALA A 252 -2.11 8.62 8.33
CA ALA A 252 -2.21 7.42 7.53
C ALA A 252 -1.74 6.21 8.36
N GLY A 253 -2.46 5.11 8.30
CA GLY A 253 -2.11 3.90 9.03
C GLY A 253 -2.13 2.67 8.14
N GLU A 254 -1.31 1.70 8.50
CA GLU A 254 -1.18 0.42 7.82
C GLU A 254 -1.14 -0.69 8.87
N VAL A 255 -1.90 -1.74 8.63
CA VAL A 255 -1.94 -2.94 9.47
C VAL A 255 -1.66 -4.15 8.60
N TYR A 256 -0.67 -4.94 8.98
CA TYR A 256 -0.20 -6.12 8.26
C TYR A 256 -0.51 -7.38 9.06
N ALA A 257 -1.19 -8.32 8.43
CA ALA A 257 -1.33 -9.67 8.99
C ALA A 257 -0.03 -10.47 8.83
N THR A 258 0.07 -11.60 9.52
CA THR A 258 1.22 -12.50 9.46
C THR A 258 1.40 -13.08 8.06
N ASN A 259 2.62 -13.06 7.55
CA ASN A 259 3.01 -13.76 6.32
C ASN A 259 2.98 -15.27 6.53
N LYS A 260 2.91 -16.02 5.45
CA LYS A 260 2.95 -17.49 5.47
C LYS A 260 3.97 -18.03 4.48
N GLN A 261 4.63 -19.11 4.86
CA GLN A 261 5.47 -19.92 4.00
C GLN A 261 5.00 -21.37 4.09
N TYR A 262 4.73 -22.01 2.95
CA TYR A 262 4.17 -23.38 2.90
C TYR A 262 2.89 -23.55 3.73
N GLY A 263 2.02 -22.53 3.77
CA GLY A 263 0.81 -22.50 4.58
C GLY A 263 1.01 -22.26 6.08
N LEU A 264 2.26 -22.22 6.58
CA LEU A 264 2.60 -22.00 7.98
C LEU A 264 2.86 -20.52 8.25
N ASN A 265 2.39 -20.02 9.40
CA ASN A 265 2.62 -18.64 9.80
C ASN A 265 4.10 -18.39 10.09
N LEU A 266 4.65 -17.33 9.49
CA LEU A 266 5.99 -16.84 9.79
C LEU A 266 5.93 -15.91 11.01
N PRO A 267 6.67 -16.21 12.09
CA PRO A 267 6.69 -15.35 13.27
C PRO A 267 7.30 -13.97 12.94
N ASN A 268 6.89 -12.94 13.67
CA ASN A 268 7.44 -11.59 13.58
C ASN A 268 7.33 -10.93 12.20
N THR A 269 6.23 -11.19 11.47
CA THR A 269 5.96 -10.61 10.15
C THR A 269 4.70 -9.75 10.10
N ALA A 270 3.92 -9.76 11.18
CA ALA A 270 2.75 -8.90 11.35
C ALA A 270 3.14 -7.57 12.00
N GLY A 271 2.26 -6.60 11.93
CA GLY A 271 2.45 -5.34 12.64
C GLY A 271 1.55 -4.23 12.15
N ASP A 272 1.73 -3.07 12.75
CA ASP A 272 1.02 -1.86 12.39
C ASP A 272 1.94 -0.64 12.49
N VAL A 273 1.59 0.38 11.72
CA VAL A 273 2.23 1.70 11.78
C VAL A 273 1.21 2.79 11.53
N LEU A 274 1.28 3.85 12.34
CA LEU A 274 0.52 5.08 12.20
C LEU A 274 1.45 6.23 11.92
N PHE A 275 1.22 6.96 10.84
CA PHE A 275 1.98 8.12 10.41
C PHE A 275 1.18 9.41 10.63
N SER A 276 1.87 10.49 11.02
CA SER A 276 1.44 11.85 10.72
C SER A 276 1.77 12.17 9.26
N LYS A 277 0.93 12.95 8.62
CA LYS A 277 1.08 13.36 7.22
C LYS A 277 1.04 14.88 7.12
N LEU A 278 2.03 15.45 6.42
CA LEU A 278 2.09 16.85 6.02
C LEU A 278 2.27 16.90 4.50
N GLY A 279 1.64 17.87 3.86
CA GLY A 279 1.80 18.04 2.42
C GLY A 279 1.38 19.40 1.94
N VAL A 280 1.77 19.68 0.71
CA VAL A 280 1.34 20.85 -0.06
C VAL A 280 1.17 20.44 -1.51
N GLU A 281 0.12 20.97 -2.14
CA GLU A 281 -0.12 20.82 -3.58
C GLU A 281 -0.30 22.20 -4.20
N LEU A 282 0.41 22.43 -5.31
CA LEU A 282 0.35 23.65 -6.12
C LEU A 282 -0.31 23.29 -7.44
N GLY A 283 -1.34 24.05 -7.83
CA GLY A 283 -2.02 23.88 -9.12
C GLY A 283 -1.89 25.12 -9.97
N LYS A 284 -1.62 24.93 -11.25
CA LYS A 284 -1.66 25.97 -12.26
C LYS A 284 -2.17 25.39 -13.58
N ASP A 285 -3.20 26.00 -14.14
CA ASP A 285 -3.88 25.51 -15.33
C ASP A 285 -4.30 24.02 -15.12
N ASN A 286 -3.86 23.13 -15.99
CA ASN A 286 -4.15 21.70 -15.88
C ASN A 286 -3.07 20.91 -15.10
N PHE A 287 -2.02 21.57 -14.58
CA PHE A 287 -0.95 20.88 -13.88
C PHE A 287 -1.04 21.06 -12.38
N SER A 288 -0.70 20.03 -11.62
CA SER A 288 -0.46 20.15 -10.18
C SER A 288 0.85 19.46 -9.78
N LEU A 289 1.56 20.10 -8.83
CA LEU A 289 2.76 19.59 -8.20
C LEU A 289 2.49 19.40 -6.71
N GLY A 290 2.61 18.18 -6.22
CA GLY A 290 2.43 17.84 -4.81
C GLY A 290 3.72 17.38 -4.16
N ILE A 291 3.93 17.80 -2.91
CA ILE A 291 5.00 17.30 -2.04
C ILE A 291 4.35 16.87 -0.73
N ASN A 292 4.69 15.66 -0.27
CA ASN A 292 4.16 15.12 0.97
C ASN A 292 5.28 14.45 1.77
N ALA A 293 5.15 14.50 3.09
CA ALA A 293 5.99 13.81 4.05
C ALA A 293 5.13 13.07 5.07
N MET A 294 5.61 11.91 5.53
CA MET A 294 5.00 11.11 6.58
C MET A 294 6.06 10.71 7.59
N LEU A 295 5.74 10.92 8.87
CA LEU A 295 6.58 10.55 10.01
C LEU A 295 5.79 9.59 10.90
N PRO A 296 6.37 8.46 11.34
CA PRO A 296 5.70 7.53 12.23
C PRO A 296 5.41 8.19 13.59
N ILE A 297 4.18 8.04 14.08
CA ILE A 297 3.75 8.49 15.41
C ILE A 297 3.69 7.32 16.37
N ASN A 298 3.31 6.16 15.84
CA ASN A 298 3.26 4.90 16.58
C ASN A 298 3.52 3.75 15.61
N GLN A 299 4.26 2.73 16.07
CA GLN A 299 4.55 1.56 15.25
C GLN A 299 4.88 0.34 16.09
N HIS A 300 4.42 -0.82 15.62
CA HIS A 300 4.71 -2.14 16.15
C HIS A 300 4.92 -3.09 14.98
N LEU A 301 6.05 -2.96 14.30
CA LEU A 301 6.37 -3.75 13.11
C LEU A 301 7.27 -4.93 13.49
N ALA A 302 6.93 -6.13 13.00
CA ALA A 302 7.76 -7.33 13.15
C ALA A 302 8.18 -7.64 14.59
N ASN A 303 7.29 -7.42 15.56
CA ASN A 303 7.61 -7.55 16.97
C ASN A 303 8.83 -6.68 17.39
N SER A 304 8.83 -5.42 16.95
CA SER A 304 9.89 -4.42 17.18
C SER A 304 11.26 -4.77 16.57
N LYS A 305 11.28 -5.63 15.55
CA LYS A 305 12.49 -5.92 14.76
C LYS A 305 12.62 -5.07 13.52
N MET A 306 11.65 -4.18 13.29
CA MET A 306 11.63 -3.25 12.20
C MET A 306 11.05 -1.93 12.65
N GLU A 307 11.58 -0.84 12.10
CA GLU A 307 11.13 0.52 12.33
C GLU A 307 10.98 1.26 11.00
N ALA A 308 9.86 1.93 10.82
CA ALA A 308 9.68 2.93 9.77
C ALA A 308 10.32 4.23 10.24
N ASN A 309 11.19 4.84 9.45
CA ASN A 309 11.86 6.08 9.82
C ASN A 309 11.08 7.29 9.29
N TYR A 310 10.92 7.38 7.98
CA TYR A 310 10.14 8.41 7.32
C TYR A 310 9.81 8.03 5.87
N ARG A 311 8.81 8.72 5.34
CA ARG A 311 8.43 8.62 3.91
C ARG A 311 8.20 10.00 3.34
N TRP A 312 8.49 10.19 2.06
CA TRP A 312 8.12 11.40 1.35
C TRP A 312 7.81 11.10 -0.11
N SER A 313 7.07 12.00 -0.74
CA SER A 313 6.75 11.88 -2.16
C SER A 313 6.71 13.23 -2.86
N ILE A 314 7.02 13.20 -4.14
CA ILE A 314 6.78 14.29 -5.08
C ILE A 314 5.93 13.73 -6.23
N ASN A 315 4.90 14.44 -6.62
CA ASN A 315 4.03 14.06 -7.72
C ASN A 315 3.72 15.24 -8.64
N LEU A 316 3.74 14.96 -9.93
CA LEU A 316 3.32 15.88 -10.98
C LEU A 316 2.12 15.25 -11.70
N ASN A 317 1.00 15.98 -11.76
CA ASN A 317 -0.24 15.49 -12.36
C ASN A 317 -0.72 16.45 -13.44
N TYR A 318 -1.36 15.88 -14.45
CA TYR A 318 -2.10 16.58 -15.48
C TYR A 318 -3.59 16.23 -15.31
N SER A 319 -4.43 17.25 -15.10
CA SER A 319 -5.88 17.12 -14.96
C SER A 319 -6.54 16.81 -16.30
N LEU A 320 -7.44 15.84 -16.31
CA LEU A 320 -8.21 15.40 -17.48
C LEU A 320 -9.53 16.16 -17.58
#